data_2a57eb7df8dfb331c638d308c14a9add
#
_entry.id   2a57eb7df8dfb331c638d308c14a9add
#
_cell.length_a   1.000
_cell.length_b   1.000
_cell.length_c   1.000
_cell.angle_alpha   90.00
_cell.angle_beta   90.00
_cell.angle_gamma   90.00
#
_symmetry.space_group_name_H-M   'P 1'
#
loop_
_entity.id
_entity.type
_entity.pdbx_description
1 polymer ?
#
loop_
_entity_poly.entity_id
_entity_poly.type
_entity_poly.pdbx_seq_one_letter_code
_entity_poly.pdbx_strand_id
1 'polypeptide(L)'
;MKIYQLLPTLAFGDAVSNDALALEKVIQKMGYKTEIFAESIDARLPKGSAKFVEKLPRLNEKDIILYHLSTGTKLNYRLAQMHCRKVMVYHNITPPQFFEEYSVKAAQLCQNGLEGASYLADKVDYCLAVSEYNKQDLIRMGYTCPIDVLPILIPFDDYAKTPSQQVIDRYSDGYTNLIF
;
A
#
# COMPACT_ATOMS: atom_id res chain seq x y z
N MET A 1 13.77 0.82 18.48
CA MET A 1 13.03 0.20 17.35
C MET A 1 11.85 1.09 17.00
N LYS A 2 11.78 1.55 15.78
CA LYS A 2 10.65 2.26 15.20
C LYS A 2 10.19 1.50 13.96
N ILE A 3 8.92 1.63 13.63
CA ILE A 3 8.34 1.05 12.43
C ILE A 3 7.92 2.21 11.52
N TYR A 4 8.53 2.29 10.36
CA TYR A 4 8.22 3.33 9.39
C TYR A 4 7.47 2.70 8.22
N GLN A 5 6.32 3.25 7.89
CA GLN A 5 5.59 2.84 6.71
C GLN A 5 6.04 3.68 5.51
N LEU A 6 6.25 3.05 4.38
CA LEU A 6 6.76 3.69 3.18
C LEU A 6 5.84 3.37 2.00
N LEU A 7 5.34 4.41 1.32
CA LEU A 7 4.40 4.28 0.20
C LEU A 7 4.85 5.11 -1.01
N PRO A 8 4.54 4.68 -2.23
CA PRO A 8 4.61 5.56 -3.40
C PRO A 8 3.69 6.78 -3.28
N THR A 9 2.45 6.55 -2.89
CA THR A 9 1.46 7.62 -2.75
C THR A 9 0.58 7.36 -1.53
N LEU A 10 0.30 8.41 -0.75
CA LEU A 10 -0.77 8.41 0.23
C LEU A 10 -1.90 9.29 -0.31
N ALA A 11 -3.00 8.67 -0.74
CA ALA A 11 -4.13 9.35 -1.41
C ALA A 11 -5.43 9.22 -0.61
N PHE A 12 -6.29 10.23 -0.72
CA PHE A 12 -7.60 10.23 -0.10
C PHE A 12 -8.53 9.23 -0.82
N GLY A 13 -9.15 8.31 -0.05
CA GLY A 13 -10.10 7.34 -0.59
C GLY A 13 -9.47 6.16 -1.33
N ASP A 14 -8.14 6.04 -1.31
CA ASP A 14 -7.42 4.92 -1.91
C ASP A 14 -7.27 3.75 -0.93
N ALA A 15 -7.46 2.53 -1.41
CA ALA A 15 -7.46 1.32 -0.58
C ALA A 15 -6.11 1.06 0.11
N VAL A 16 -5.00 1.21 -0.62
CA VAL A 16 -3.63 1.03 -0.08
C VAL A 16 -3.33 2.06 1.00
N SER A 17 -3.72 3.30 0.75
CA SER A 17 -3.57 4.41 1.68
C SER A 17 -4.38 4.20 2.95
N ASN A 18 -5.63 3.74 2.81
CA ASN A 18 -6.50 3.43 3.96
C ASN A 18 -5.94 2.27 4.79
N ASP A 19 -5.39 1.25 4.14
CA ASP A 19 -4.72 0.13 4.82
C ASP A 19 -3.50 0.60 5.63
N ALA A 20 -2.65 1.43 5.03
CA ALA A 20 -1.49 2.00 5.72
C ALA A 20 -1.89 2.84 6.95
N LEU A 21 -2.93 3.66 6.83
CA LEU A 21 -3.47 4.46 7.95
C LEU A 21 -4.09 3.56 9.05
N ALA A 22 -4.74 2.46 8.66
CA ALA A 22 -5.29 1.50 9.62
C ALA A 22 -4.17 0.74 10.34
N LEU A 23 -3.16 0.27 9.61
CA LEU A 23 -1.97 -0.37 10.16
C LEU A 23 -1.22 0.55 11.12
N GLU A 24 -1.09 1.84 10.80
CA GLU A 24 -0.47 2.82 11.72
C GLU A 24 -1.16 2.82 13.07
N LYS A 25 -2.50 2.87 13.09
CA LYS A 25 -3.29 2.83 14.34
C LYS A 25 -3.08 1.53 15.12
N VAL A 26 -3.01 0.39 14.42
CA VAL A 26 -2.75 -0.92 15.06
C VAL A 26 -1.35 -0.95 15.66
N ILE A 27 -0.33 -0.53 14.93
CA ILE A 27 1.05 -0.48 15.39
C ILE A 27 1.20 0.42 16.61
N GLN A 28 0.51 1.59 16.63
CA GLN A 28 0.47 2.49 17.78
C GLN A 28 -0.20 1.85 18.99
N LYS A 29 -1.34 1.16 18.79
CA LYS A 29 -2.03 0.42 19.87
C LYS A 29 -1.17 -0.69 20.47
N MET A 30 -0.27 -1.29 19.68
CA MET A 30 0.72 -2.25 20.15
C MET A 30 1.91 -1.62 20.92
N GLY A 31 1.92 -0.28 21.06
CA GLY A 31 2.96 0.45 21.78
C GLY A 31 4.21 0.80 20.98
N TYR A 32 4.21 0.58 19.67
CA TYR A 32 5.34 0.94 18.81
C TYR A 32 5.22 2.37 18.29
N LYS A 33 6.37 3.04 18.14
CA LYS A 33 6.46 4.31 17.43
C LYS A 33 6.45 4.04 15.94
N THR A 34 5.53 4.69 15.21
CA THR A 34 5.39 4.56 13.76
C THR A 34 5.15 5.93 13.13
N GLU A 35 5.56 6.06 11.89
CA GLU A 35 5.33 7.23 11.04
C GLU A 35 5.18 6.76 9.58
N ILE A 36 4.35 7.45 8.82
CA ILE A 36 4.13 7.19 7.38
C ILE A 36 4.97 8.16 6.55
N PHE A 37 5.65 7.64 5.52
CA PHE A 37 6.40 8.41 4.52
C PHE A 37 5.93 8.05 3.12
N ALA A 38 5.74 9.06 2.26
CA ALA A 38 5.29 8.85 0.89
C ALA A 38 6.04 9.76 -0.09
N GLU A 39 6.17 9.34 -1.36
CA GLU A 39 6.70 10.20 -2.44
C GLU A 39 5.67 11.26 -2.83
N SER A 40 4.37 10.92 -2.75
CA SER A 40 3.27 11.85 -3.03
C SER A 40 2.23 11.78 -1.91
N ILE A 41 1.71 12.93 -1.50
CA ILE A 41 0.69 13.05 -0.44
C ILE A 41 -0.46 13.91 -0.96
N ASP A 42 -1.67 13.36 -0.95
CA ASP A 42 -2.89 14.08 -1.37
C ASP A 42 -3.22 15.22 -0.40
N ALA A 43 -3.43 16.41 -0.95
CA ALA A 43 -3.72 17.60 -0.17
C ALA A 43 -5.05 17.55 0.61
N ARG A 44 -5.96 16.63 0.25
CA ARG A 44 -7.24 16.41 0.95
C ARG A 44 -7.07 15.66 2.28
N LEU A 45 -5.94 15.02 2.51
CA LEU A 45 -5.66 14.34 3.77
C LEU A 45 -5.39 15.35 4.90
N PRO A 46 -5.71 15.00 6.15
CA PRO A 46 -5.39 15.83 7.29
C PRO A 46 -3.88 16.15 7.34
N LYS A 47 -3.54 17.38 7.71
CA LYS A 47 -2.13 17.77 7.89
C LYS A 47 -1.45 16.86 8.92
N GLY A 48 -0.31 16.31 8.56
CA GLY A 48 0.46 15.44 9.45
C GLY A 48 0.15 13.95 9.28
N SER A 49 -0.77 13.54 8.39
CA SER A 49 -1.04 12.11 8.10
C SER A 49 0.19 11.38 7.57
N ALA A 50 1.10 12.06 6.90
CA ALA A 50 2.38 11.51 6.46
C ALA A 50 3.43 12.61 6.28
N LYS A 51 4.66 12.19 6.08
CA LYS A 51 5.80 13.04 5.68
C LYS A 51 6.29 12.63 4.30
N PHE A 52 6.92 13.56 3.58
CA PHE A 52 7.59 13.21 2.33
C PHE A 52 8.79 12.30 2.59
N VAL A 53 9.05 11.38 1.67
CA VAL A 53 10.11 10.35 1.78
C VAL A 53 11.51 10.95 1.93
N GLU A 54 11.73 12.17 1.47
CA GLU A 54 12.99 12.92 1.64
C GLU A 54 13.26 13.26 3.10
N LYS A 55 12.22 13.25 3.95
CA LYS A 55 12.33 13.48 5.40
C LYS A 55 12.48 12.20 6.20
N LEU A 56 12.63 11.04 5.54
CA LEU A 56 12.89 9.78 6.23
C LEU A 56 14.22 9.90 7.00
N PRO A 57 14.21 9.65 8.32
CA PRO A 57 15.43 9.75 9.12
C PRO A 57 16.44 8.68 8.74
N ARG A 58 17.67 8.83 9.19
CA ARG A 58 18.68 7.76 9.06
C ARG A 58 18.20 6.54 9.84
N LEU A 59 18.07 5.43 9.15
CA LEU A 59 17.64 4.16 9.70
C LEU A 59 18.83 3.41 10.32
N ASN A 60 18.51 2.49 11.23
CA ASN A 60 19.47 1.57 11.84
C ASN A 60 18.89 0.14 11.84
N GLU A 61 19.72 -0.86 12.12
CA GLU A 61 19.37 -2.28 12.07
C GLU A 61 18.18 -2.69 12.97
N LYS A 62 17.85 -1.87 13.99
CA LYS A 62 16.71 -2.13 14.88
C LYS A 62 15.41 -1.55 14.34
N ASP A 63 15.47 -0.69 13.34
CA ASP A 63 14.28 -0.10 12.74
C ASP A 63 13.68 -1.04 11.67
N ILE A 64 12.39 -0.90 11.45
CA ILE A 64 11.65 -1.68 10.45
C ILE A 64 11.06 -0.71 9.45
N ILE A 65 11.27 -0.97 8.17
CA ILE A 65 10.48 -0.40 7.09
C ILE A 65 9.37 -1.39 6.73
N LEU A 66 8.14 -0.91 6.74
CA LEU A 66 6.98 -1.58 6.18
C LEU A 66 6.65 -0.90 4.85
N TYR A 67 7.08 -1.51 3.75
CA TYR A 67 6.95 -0.95 2.41
C TYR A 67 5.69 -1.45 1.71
N HIS A 68 4.76 -0.56 1.38
CA HIS A 68 3.55 -0.87 0.64
C HIS A 68 3.82 -0.84 -0.87
N LEU A 69 4.02 -2.01 -1.45
CA LEU A 69 4.28 -2.16 -2.88
C LEU A 69 2.96 -2.31 -3.64
N SER A 70 2.62 -1.29 -4.44
CA SER A 70 1.39 -1.25 -5.25
C SER A 70 1.63 -0.74 -6.67
N THR A 71 2.81 -0.17 -6.96
CA THR A 71 3.14 0.40 -8.26
C THR A 71 4.64 0.56 -8.46
N GLY A 72 5.07 0.88 -9.68
CA GLY A 72 6.47 1.09 -10.02
C GLY A 72 6.95 2.49 -9.71
N THR A 73 7.87 2.60 -8.75
CA THR A 73 8.55 3.86 -8.42
C THR A 73 10.02 3.65 -8.12
N LYS A 74 10.76 4.75 -7.94
CA LYS A 74 12.15 4.71 -7.51
C LYS A 74 12.32 4.12 -6.10
N LEU A 75 11.27 4.13 -5.28
CA LEU A 75 11.31 3.53 -3.94
C LEU A 75 11.60 2.04 -3.98
N ASN A 76 11.13 1.33 -5.01
CA ASN A 76 11.40 -0.11 -5.17
C ASN A 76 12.90 -0.39 -5.13
N TYR A 77 13.71 0.46 -5.77
CA TYR A 77 15.17 0.32 -5.82
C TYR A 77 15.87 0.92 -4.59
N ARG A 78 15.33 2.03 -4.04
CA ARG A 78 15.86 2.66 -2.82
C ARG A 78 15.72 1.76 -1.60
N LEU A 79 14.61 1.01 -1.49
CA LEU A 79 14.37 0.09 -0.38
C LEU A 79 15.51 -0.93 -0.22
N ALA A 80 16.01 -1.48 -1.33
CA ALA A 80 17.10 -2.46 -1.32
C ALA A 80 18.39 -1.92 -0.67
N GLN A 81 18.61 -0.61 -0.72
CA GLN A 81 19.80 0.06 -0.20
C GLN A 81 19.67 0.49 1.27
N MET A 82 18.50 0.30 1.89
CA MET A 82 18.27 0.73 3.27
C MET A 82 18.87 -0.29 4.26
N HIS A 83 19.60 0.23 5.25
CA HIS A 83 20.21 -0.57 6.32
C HIS A 83 19.25 -0.71 7.53
N CYS A 84 18.20 -1.51 7.36
CA CYS A 84 17.19 -1.79 8.37
C CYS A 84 16.51 -3.10 8.01
N ARG A 85 15.63 -3.61 8.89
CA ARG A 85 14.74 -4.72 8.54
C ARG A 85 13.66 -4.24 7.56
N LYS A 86 13.51 -4.96 6.46
CA LYS A 86 12.58 -4.64 5.37
C LYS A 86 11.44 -5.64 5.33
N VAL A 87 10.25 -5.18 5.61
CA VAL A 87 8.99 -5.94 5.46
C VAL A 87 8.22 -5.31 4.30
N MET A 88 7.81 -6.12 3.34
CA MET A 88 7.02 -5.66 2.21
C MET A 88 5.57 -6.09 2.35
N VAL A 89 4.63 -5.15 2.18
CA VAL A 89 3.20 -5.42 2.01
C VAL A 89 2.89 -5.34 0.52
N TYR A 90 2.53 -6.47 -0.08
CA TYR A 90 2.25 -6.56 -1.51
C TYR A 90 0.75 -6.43 -1.78
N HIS A 91 0.36 -5.31 -2.41
CA HIS A 91 -1.03 -4.95 -2.71
C HIS A 91 -1.49 -5.35 -4.11
N ASN A 92 -0.73 -6.20 -4.79
CA ASN A 92 -0.91 -6.53 -6.20
C ASN A 92 -0.44 -5.41 -7.15
N ILE A 93 -0.10 -5.80 -8.36
CA ILE A 93 0.15 -4.89 -9.47
C ILE A 93 -0.62 -5.43 -10.67
N THR A 94 -1.51 -4.61 -11.20
CA THR A 94 -2.31 -5.01 -12.37
C THR A 94 -1.39 -5.36 -13.54
N PRO A 95 -1.56 -6.52 -14.19
CA PRO A 95 -0.78 -6.88 -15.34
C PRO A 95 -0.89 -5.82 -16.47
N PRO A 96 0.24 -5.40 -17.08
CA PRO A 96 0.28 -4.29 -18.04
C PRO A 96 -0.69 -4.44 -19.22
N GLN A 97 -0.92 -5.66 -19.67
CA GLN A 97 -1.81 -5.96 -20.83
C GLN A 97 -3.24 -5.45 -20.65
N PHE A 98 -3.71 -5.26 -19.42
CA PHE A 98 -5.04 -4.69 -19.17
C PHE A 98 -5.12 -3.19 -19.45
N PHE A 99 -3.99 -2.53 -19.64
CA PHE A 99 -3.90 -1.11 -19.91
C PHE A 99 -3.37 -0.76 -21.30
N GLU A 100 -2.80 -1.71 -22.03
CA GLU A 100 -2.11 -1.48 -23.31
C GLU A 100 -3.00 -0.74 -24.32
N GLU A 101 -4.27 -1.13 -24.42
CA GLU A 101 -5.22 -0.51 -25.34
C GLU A 101 -5.75 0.86 -24.89
N TYR A 102 -5.65 1.19 -23.60
CA TYR A 102 -6.28 2.37 -23.01
C TYR A 102 -5.28 3.42 -22.56
N SER A 103 -4.12 3.00 -22.06
CA SER A 103 -3.13 3.90 -21.49
C SER A 103 -1.74 3.29 -21.46
N VAL A 104 -0.93 3.63 -22.46
CA VAL A 104 0.49 3.23 -22.52
C VAL A 104 1.24 3.63 -21.25
N LYS A 105 0.92 4.80 -20.68
CA LYS A 105 1.53 5.28 -19.43
C LYS A 105 1.19 4.37 -18.26
N ALA A 106 -0.07 3.94 -18.14
CA ALA A 106 -0.49 3.02 -17.06
C ALA A 106 0.15 1.64 -17.23
N ALA A 107 0.16 1.10 -18.47
CA ALA A 107 0.84 -0.16 -18.77
C ALA A 107 2.32 -0.12 -18.39
N GLN A 108 3.04 0.95 -18.76
CA GLN A 108 4.45 1.12 -18.41
C GLN A 108 4.67 1.23 -16.90
N LEU A 109 3.78 1.92 -16.18
CA LEU A 109 3.85 2.03 -14.72
C LEU A 109 3.68 0.66 -14.05
N CYS A 110 2.74 -0.14 -14.52
CA CYS A 110 2.54 -1.52 -14.05
C CYS A 110 3.74 -2.41 -14.36
N GLN A 111 4.29 -2.32 -15.58
CA GLN A 111 5.50 -3.05 -15.98
C GLN A 111 6.68 -2.72 -15.06
N ASN A 112 6.95 -1.44 -14.85
CA ASN A 112 8.00 -0.97 -13.93
C ASN A 112 7.77 -1.46 -12.49
N GLY A 113 6.50 -1.59 -12.10
CA GLY A 113 6.10 -2.12 -10.79
C GLY A 113 6.45 -3.59 -10.64
N LEU A 114 6.13 -4.42 -11.63
CA LEU A 114 6.46 -5.85 -11.65
C LEU A 114 7.97 -6.09 -11.69
N GLU A 115 8.70 -5.29 -12.47
CA GLU A 115 10.17 -5.33 -12.51
C GLU A 115 10.77 -4.96 -11.15
N GLY A 116 10.26 -3.90 -10.52
CA GLY A 116 10.66 -3.49 -9.17
C GLY A 116 10.32 -4.53 -8.10
N ALA A 117 9.16 -5.19 -8.21
CA ALA A 117 8.79 -6.30 -7.34
C ALA A 117 9.78 -7.46 -7.48
N SER A 118 10.04 -7.90 -8.71
CA SER A 118 11.00 -8.98 -8.98
C SER A 118 12.43 -8.62 -8.51
N TYR A 119 12.82 -7.36 -8.66
CA TYR A 119 14.12 -6.88 -8.17
C TYR A 119 14.26 -7.00 -6.65
N LEU A 120 13.18 -6.90 -5.90
CA LEU A 120 13.16 -6.97 -4.43
C LEU A 120 13.13 -8.41 -3.88
N ALA A 121 12.99 -9.44 -4.71
CA ALA A 121 12.71 -10.81 -4.30
C ALA A 121 13.73 -11.39 -3.29
N ASP A 122 15.01 -11.01 -3.42
CA ASP A 122 16.11 -11.42 -2.53
C ASP A 122 16.61 -10.29 -1.60
N LYS A 123 15.86 -9.18 -1.48
CA LYS A 123 16.31 -7.95 -0.81
C LYS A 123 15.43 -7.50 0.34
N VAL A 124 14.37 -8.25 0.63
CA VAL A 124 13.48 -8.03 1.77
C VAL A 124 13.55 -9.21 2.73
N ASP A 125 13.29 -8.94 4.01
CA ASP A 125 13.42 -9.92 5.07
C ASP A 125 12.12 -10.69 5.32
N TYR A 126 10.98 -10.10 4.94
CA TYR A 126 9.65 -10.64 5.17
C TYR A 126 8.61 -10.03 4.23
N CYS A 127 7.59 -10.79 3.86
CA CYS A 127 6.48 -10.29 3.05
C CYS A 127 5.13 -10.54 3.71
N LEU A 128 4.24 -9.57 3.54
CA LEU A 128 2.82 -9.67 3.82
C LEU A 128 2.07 -9.52 2.49
N ALA A 129 1.38 -10.55 2.06
CA ALA A 129 0.55 -10.52 0.86
C ALA A 129 -0.91 -10.24 1.27
N VAL A 130 -1.63 -9.37 0.55
CA VAL A 130 -3.01 -9.02 0.91
C VAL A 130 -4.02 -10.13 0.59
N SER A 131 -3.60 -11.19 -0.08
CA SER A 131 -4.40 -12.39 -0.34
C SER A 131 -3.51 -13.59 -0.62
N GLU A 132 -4.10 -14.79 -0.60
CA GLU A 132 -3.37 -16.00 -1.02
C GLU A 132 -2.94 -15.94 -2.49
N TYR A 133 -3.74 -15.32 -3.36
CA TYR A 133 -3.37 -15.07 -4.75
C TYR A 133 -2.06 -14.25 -4.84
N ASN A 134 -2.00 -13.15 -4.11
CA ASN A 134 -0.82 -12.28 -4.07
C ASN A 134 0.42 -12.98 -3.46
N LYS A 135 0.21 -13.87 -2.49
CA LYS A 135 1.29 -14.72 -1.96
C LYS A 135 1.86 -15.63 -3.05
N GLN A 136 0.99 -16.25 -3.86
CA GLN A 136 1.44 -17.08 -4.97
C GLN A 136 2.16 -16.27 -6.06
N ASP A 137 1.77 -15.00 -6.27
CA ASP A 137 2.50 -14.09 -7.17
C ASP A 137 3.94 -13.86 -6.68
N LEU A 138 4.13 -13.56 -5.39
CA LEU A 138 5.45 -13.37 -4.82
C LEU A 138 6.32 -14.62 -4.94
N ILE A 139 5.74 -15.80 -4.70
CA ILE A 139 6.46 -17.08 -4.88
C ILE A 139 6.90 -17.24 -6.35
N ARG A 140 6.03 -16.95 -7.32
CA ARG A 140 6.35 -16.98 -8.75
C ARG A 140 7.42 -15.97 -9.15
N MET A 141 7.47 -14.81 -8.49
CA MET A 141 8.51 -13.79 -8.67
C MET A 141 9.85 -14.17 -8.02
N GLY A 142 9.94 -15.30 -7.32
CA GLY A 142 11.19 -15.81 -6.74
C GLY A 142 11.48 -15.35 -5.31
N TYR A 143 10.50 -14.86 -4.57
CA TYR A 143 10.67 -14.54 -3.15
C TYR A 143 10.94 -15.80 -2.33
N THR A 144 11.99 -15.78 -1.53
CA THR A 144 12.42 -16.89 -0.66
C THR A 144 12.29 -16.58 0.84
N CYS A 145 12.05 -15.31 1.19
CA CYS A 145 11.76 -14.92 2.56
C CYS A 145 10.38 -15.47 3.01
N PRO A 146 10.10 -15.51 4.34
CA PRO A 146 8.76 -15.87 4.82
C PRO A 146 7.69 -14.94 4.26
N ILE A 147 6.55 -15.51 3.83
CA ILE A 147 5.41 -14.78 3.27
C ILE A 147 4.14 -15.21 4.00
N ASP A 148 3.52 -14.27 4.71
CA ASP A 148 2.20 -14.48 5.32
C ASP A 148 1.12 -13.69 4.59
N VAL A 149 -0.13 -14.10 4.79
CA VAL A 149 -1.29 -13.40 4.26
C VAL A 149 -1.85 -12.47 5.33
N LEU A 150 -1.89 -11.18 5.03
CA LEU A 150 -2.54 -10.15 5.83
C LEU A 150 -3.55 -9.40 4.93
N PRO A 151 -4.84 -9.74 4.99
CA PRO A 151 -5.86 -9.02 4.24
C PRO A 151 -5.89 -7.53 4.58
N ILE A 152 -6.28 -6.71 3.60
CA ILE A 152 -6.46 -5.26 3.78
C ILE A 152 -7.37 -4.99 4.97
N LEU A 153 -6.95 -4.07 5.85
CA LEU A 153 -7.72 -3.67 7.02
C LEU A 153 -8.86 -2.75 6.61
N ILE A 154 -10.08 -3.19 6.90
CA ILE A 154 -11.30 -2.41 6.63
C ILE A 154 -11.82 -1.85 7.96
N PRO A 155 -11.90 -0.51 8.13
CA PRO A 155 -12.51 0.09 9.32
C PRO A 155 -14.04 0.00 9.22
N PHE A 156 -14.62 -1.11 9.67
CA PHE A 156 -16.06 -1.35 9.58
C PHE A 156 -16.92 -0.26 10.24
N ASP A 157 -16.39 0.43 11.26
CA ASP A 157 -17.08 1.56 11.89
C ASP A 157 -17.39 2.69 10.90
N ASP A 158 -16.59 2.83 9.83
CA ASP A 158 -16.85 3.82 8.78
C ASP A 158 -18.08 3.49 7.93
N TYR A 159 -18.49 2.22 7.92
CA TYR A 159 -19.68 1.74 7.20
C TYR A 159 -20.93 1.72 8.08
N ALA A 160 -20.80 1.91 9.39
CA ALA A 160 -21.92 1.98 10.35
C ALA A 160 -22.52 3.39 10.49
N LYS A 161 -22.13 4.34 9.64
CA LYS A 161 -22.65 5.71 9.66
C LYS A 161 -24.10 5.76 9.18
N THR A 162 -24.87 6.68 9.76
CA THR A 162 -26.23 6.96 9.28
C THR A 162 -26.14 7.40 7.81
N PRO A 163 -26.90 6.74 6.91
CA PRO A 163 -26.86 7.11 5.50
C PRO A 163 -27.48 8.51 5.27
N SER A 164 -27.00 9.20 4.24
CA SER A 164 -27.59 10.46 3.82
C SER A 164 -28.97 10.22 3.19
N GLN A 165 -30.04 10.76 3.79
CA GLN A 165 -31.39 10.63 3.24
C GLN A 165 -31.47 11.20 1.81
N GLN A 166 -30.79 12.31 1.53
CA GLN A 166 -30.73 12.90 0.20
C GLN A 166 -30.15 11.95 -0.85
N VAL A 167 -29.16 11.13 -0.48
CA VAL A 167 -28.58 10.12 -1.38
C VAL A 167 -29.56 8.96 -1.57
N ILE A 168 -30.20 8.50 -0.48
CA ILE A 168 -31.21 7.45 -0.56
C ILE A 168 -32.33 7.88 -1.50
N ASP A 169 -32.90 9.07 -1.30
CA ASP A 169 -34.02 9.59 -2.10
C ASP A 169 -33.64 9.68 -3.60
N ARG A 170 -32.43 10.08 -3.88
CA ARG A 170 -31.91 10.19 -5.26
C ARG A 170 -31.89 8.86 -6.00
N TYR A 171 -31.61 7.75 -5.29
CA TYR A 171 -31.46 6.42 -5.87
C TYR A 171 -32.63 5.48 -5.56
N SER A 172 -33.69 5.99 -4.93
CA SER A 172 -34.95 5.26 -4.68
C SER A 172 -35.95 5.47 -5.82
N ASP A 173 -35.47 5.38 -7.06
CA ASP A 173 -36.22 5.65 -8.28
C ASP A 173 -36.85 4.42 -8.93
N GLY A 174 -36.75 3.26 -8.28
CA GLY A 174 -37.27 1.97 -8.77
C GLY A 174 -36.37 1.25 -9.78
N TYR A 175 -35.21 1.83 -10.12
CA TYR A 175 -34.21 1.17 -10.97
C TYR A 175 -33.18 0.39 -10.15
N THR A 176 -32.53 -0.59 -10.80
CA THR A 176 -31.37 -1.26 -10.20
C THR A 176 -30.14 -0.37 -10.36
N ASN A 177 -29.64 0.14 -9.25
CA ASN A 177 -28.44 1.00 -9.23
C ASN A 177 -27.19 0.14 -9.09
N LEU A 178 -26.21 0.33 -9.99
CA LEU A 178 -24.89 -0.29 -9.91
C LEU A 178 -23.89 0.76 -9.43
N ILE A 179 -23.08 0.40 -8.41
CA ILE A 179 -22.06 1.28 -7.83
C ILE A 179 -20.69 0.61 -8.08
N PHE A 180 -19.74 1.38 -8.62
CA PHE A 180 -18.37 0.93 -8.90
C PHE A 180 -17.37 1.77 -8.10
#